data_1aefdd993cabfe8aecb6e306d7033f05
#
_entry.id   1aefdd993cabfe8aecb6e306d7033f05
#
_cell.length_a   1.000
_cell.length_b   1.000
_cell.length_c   1.000
_cell.angle_alpha   90.00
_cell.angle_beta   90.00
_cell.angle_gamma   90.00
#
_symmetry.space_group_name_H-M   'P 1'
#
loop_
_entity.id
_entity.type
_entity.pdbx_description
1 polymer ?
#
loop_
_entity_poly.entity_id
_entity_poly.type
_entity_poly.pdbx_seq_one_letter_code
_entity_poly.pdbx_strand_id
1 'polypeptide(L)'
;MEFVFDEYKMRDLTPRKRLDKITNILKSGNEQDESIRWDCIWLAGEITEAVGKDDPIYNEIADLMVWVLNNDDNGIVRHEAAFQIGLHNLRAKIPDLINSILHDKSDLVKHEAIEALGLLRDHGSKATLRKMLEDKGDAVSETAAFVLKRLERLKERGEYKGEAIL
;
A
#
# COMPACT_ATOMS: atom_id res chain seq x y z
N MET A 1 -29.06 12.00 11.51
CA MET A 1 -28.89 11.63 10.08
C MET A 1 -27.70 10.69 10.03
N GLU A 2 -27.94 9.45 9.71
CA GLU A 2 -26.90 8.43 9.61
C GLU A 2 -25.93 8.81 8.49
N PHE A 3 -24.64 8.76 8.76
CA PHE A 3 -23.63 9.06 7.74
C PHE A 3 -23.65 7.95 6.69
N VAL A 4 -24.11 8.26 5.50
CA VAL A 4 -24.02 7.36 4.34
C VAL A 4 -22.72 7.71 3.63
N PHE A 5 -21.82 6.73 3.51
CA PHE A 5 -20.58 6.86 2.74
C PHE A 5 -20.92 7.11 1.27
N ASP A 6 -20.27 8.10 0.68
CA ASP A 6 -20.47 8.49 -0.73
C ASP A 6 -19.11 8.93 -1.29
N GLU A 7 -18.52 8.10 -2.14
CA GLU A 7 -17.19 8.33 -2.70
C GLU A 7 -17.10 9.60 -3.58
N TYR A 8 -18.19 9.95 -4.26
CA TYR A 8 -18.22 11.17 -5.08
C TYR A 8 -18.15 12.42 -4.20
N LYS A 9 -18.92 12.45 -3.13
CA LYS A 9 -18.87 13.55 -2.15
C LYS A 9 -17.51 13.62 -1.45
N MET A 10 -16.85 12.48 -1.29
CA MET A 10 -15.47 12.47 -0.75
C MET A 10 -14.49 13.14 -1.72
N ARG A 11 -14.63 12.90 -3.03
CA ARG A 11 -13.78 13.52 -4.06
C ARG A 11 -13.98 15.02 -4.18
N ASP A 12 -15.16 15.54 -3.84
CA ASP A 12 -15.45 17.00 -3.82
C ASP A 12 -14.74 17.74 -2.68
N LEU A 13 -14.21 17.02 -1.69
CA LEU A 13 -13.49 17.63 -0.57
C LEU A 13 -12.07 18.05 -1.00
N THR A 14 -11.57 19.12 -0.34
CA THR A 14 -10.15 19.44 -0.46
C THR A 14 -9.28 18.28 0.04
N PRO A 15 -8.02 18.13 -0.43
CA PRO A 15 -7.12 17.06 0.01
C PRO A 15 -7.05 16.90 1.54
N ARG A 16 -6.89 17.99 2.27
CA ARG A 16 -6.86 17.99 3.75
C ARG A 16 -8.16 17.45 4.36
N LYS A 17 -9.30 18.01 3.97
CA LYS A 17 -10.61 17.59 4.50
C LYS A 17 -10.93 16.14 4.18
N ARG A 18 -10.55 15.70 2.96
CA ARG A 18 -10.72 14.31 2.56
C ARG A 18 -9.89 13.38 3.43
N LEU A 19 -8.60 13.68 3.61
CA LEU A 19 -7.71 12.86 4.44
C LEU A 19 -8.16 12.81 5.90
N ASP A 20 -8.55 13.93 6.48
CA ASP A 20 -9.04 13.99 7.87
C ASP A 20 -10.28 13.10 8.06
N LYS A 21 -11.21 13.15 7.11
CA LYS A 21 -12.42 12.33 7.15
C LYS A 21 -12.13 10.84 6.97
N ILE A 22 -11.28 10.49 6.01
CA ILE A 22 -10.83 9.11 5.78
C ILE A 22 -10.13 8.57 7.03
N THR A 23 -9.21 9.33 7.59
CA THR A 23 -8.47 8.94 8.80
C THR A 23 -9.41 8.66 9.95
N ASN A 24 -10.44 9.50 10.14
CA ASN A 24 -11.44 9.28 11.17
C ASN A 24 -12.25 7.99 10.92
N ILE A 25 -12.70 7.74 9.69
CA ILE A 25 -13.42 6.50 9.32
C ILE A 25 -12.56 5.27 9.64
N LEU A 26 -11.32 5.25 9.19
CA LEU A 26 -10.42 4.10 9.35
C LEU A 26 -10.00 3.85 10.81
N LYS A 27 -9.73 4.92 11.57
CA LYS A 27 -9.16 4.81 12.93
C LYS A 27 -10.20 4.79 14.04
N SER A 28 -11.45 5.17 13.79
CA SER A 28 -12.49 5.19 14.83
C SER A 28 -12.91 3.80 15.32
N GLY A 29 -12.70 2.77 14.50
CA GLY A 29 -13.23 1.42 14.77
C GLY A 29 -14.75 1.29 14.64
N ASN A 30 -15.43 2.36 14.21
CA ASN A 30 -16.89 2.37 14.07
C ASN A 30 -17.35 1.85 12.70
N GLU A 31 -16.51 1.95 11.67
CA GLU A 31 -16.85 1.45 10.35
C GLU A 31 -16.57 -0.06 10.26
N GLN A 32 -17.65 -0.83 10.22
CA GLN A 32 -17.56 -2.29 10.17
C GLN A 32 -17.55 -2.85 8.75
N ASP A 33 -17.99 -2.06 7.75
CA ASP A 33 -17.98 -2.47 6.36
C ASP A 33 -16.55 -2.34 5.78
N GLU A 34 -15.94 -3.50 5.53
CA GLU A 34 -14.58 -3.56 4.96
C GLU A 34 -14.51 -2.98 3.55
N SER A 35 -15.60 -2.99 2.79
CA SER A 35 -15.62 -2.39 1.45
C SER A 35 -15.52 -0.87 1.51
N ILE A 36 -16.16 -0.24 2.49
CA ILE A 36 -16.01 1.20 2.76
C ILE A 36 -14.59 1.53 3.20
N ARG A 37 -13.98 0.70 4.07
CA ARG A 37 -12.59 0.90 4.47
C ARG A 37 -11.63 0.76 3.29
N TRP A 38 -11.90 -0.20 2.39
CA TRP A 38 -11.16 -0.35 1.14
C TRP A 38 -11.27 0.89 0.24
N ASP A 39 -12.49 1.41 0.03
CA ASP A 39 -12.72 2.65 -0.72
C ASP A 39 -11.99 3.85 -0.09
N CYS A 40 -11.96 3.94 1.23
CA CYS A 40 -11.23 4.98 1.96
C CYS A 40 -9.72 4.95 1.65
N ILE A 41 -9.11 3.77 1.55
CA ILE A 41 -7.70 3.61 1.21
C ILE A 41 -7.44 4.08 -0.22
N TRP A 42 -8.30 3.69 -1.16
CA TRP A 42 -8.20 4.14 -2.54
C TRP A 42 -8.31 5.66 -2.65
N LEU A 43 -9.32 6.25 -2.02
CA LEU A 43 -9.53 7.70 -1.99
C LEU A 43 -8.38 8.48 -1.32
N ALA A 44 -7.71 7.88 -0.35
CA ALA A 44 -6.50 8.46 0.24
C ALA A 44 -5.32 8.41 -0.74
N GLY A 45 -5.14 7.29 -1.44
CA GLY A 45 -4.12 7.14 -2.48
C GLY A 45 -4.26 8.20 -3.59
N GLU A 46 -5.48 8.45 -4.08
CA GLU A 46 -5.76 9.48 -5.08
C GLU A 46 -5.27 10.87 -4.67
N ILE A 47 -5.23 11.19 -3.37
CA ILE A 47 -4.75 12.49 -2.90
C ILE A 47 -3.27 12.68 -3.24
N THR A 48 -2.47 11.61 -3.25
CA THR A 48 -1.03 11.70 -3.56
C THR A 48 -0.77 12.23 -4.97
N GLU A 49 -1.72 12.03 -5.90
CA GLU A 49 -1.62 12.53 -7.26
C GLU A 49 -1.91 14.04 -7.35
N ALA A 50 -2.70 14.55 -6.40
CA ALA A 50 -3.09 15.97 -6.34
C ALA A 50 -2.10 16.84 -5.55
N VAL A 51 -1.28 16.22 -4.68
CA VAL A 51 -0.29 16.93 -3.87
C VAL A 51 1.12 16.50 -4.27
N GLY A 52 2.09 17.42 -4.16
CA GLY A 52 3.49 17.08 -4.42
C GLY A 52 4.11 16.26 -3.29
N LYS A 53 5.22 15.58 -3.58
CA LYS A 53 5.96 14.78 -2.58
C LYS A 53 6.49 15.60 -1.40
N ASP A 54 6.64 16.91 -1.59
CA ASP A 54 7.07 17.85 -0.54
C ASP A 54 5.92 18.34 0.34
N ASP A 55 4.66 18.02 -0.02
CA ASP A 55 3.51 18.36 0.80
C ASP A 55 3.45 17.42 2.03
N PRO A 56 3.26 17.95 3.25
CA PRO A 56 3.11 17.13 4.45
C PRO A 56 2.02 16.06 4.34
N ILE A 57 0.95 16.32 3.60
CA ILE A 57 -0.15 15.38 3.35
C ILE A 57 0.36 14.08 2.74
N TYR A 58 1.36 14.15 1.85
CA TYR A 58 1.94 12.96 1.22
C TYR A 58 2.50 11.97 2.26
N ASN A 59 3.24 12.49 3.24
CA ASN A 59 3.78 11.64 4.33
C ASN A 59 2.68 11.15 5.27
N GLU A 60 1.66 11.96 5.53
CA GLU A 60 0.52 11.55 6.36
C GLU A 60 -0.27 10.41 5.72
N ILE A 61 -0.43 10.43 4.39
CA ILE A 61 -1.04 9.32 3.64
C ILE A 61 -0.17 8.06 3.76
N ALA A 62 1.15 8.18 3.60
CA ALA A 62 2.06 7.07 3.77
C ALA A 62 1.96 6.44 5.18
N ASP A 63 1.88 7.27 6.22
CA ASP A 63 1.68 6.83 7.59
C ASP A 63 0.31 6.16 7.80
N LEU A 64 -0.74 6.66 7.16
CA LEU A 64 -2.07 6.08 7.20
C LEU A 64 -2.08 4.69 6.55
N MET A 65 -1.43 4.51 5.39
CA MET A 65 -1.31 3.19 4.74
C MET A 65 -0.63 2.17 5.66
N VAL A 66 0.46 2.56 6.32
CA VAL A 66 1.14 1.69 7.29
C VAL A 66 0.26 1.40 8.50
N TRP A 67 -0.49 2.39 8.98
CA TRP A 67 -1.43 2.15 10.08
C TRP A 67 -2.46 1.08 9.70
N VAL A 68 -3.07 1.18 8.51
CA VAL A 68 -4.02 0.18 8.01
C VAL A 68 -3.36 -1.18 7.85
N LEU A 69 -2.19 -1.22 7.24
CA LEU A 69 -1.41 -2.46 7.02
C LEU A 69 -1.15 -3.21 8.33
N ASN A 70 -0.97 -2.49 9.43
CA ASN A 70 -0.67 -3.08 10.74
C ASN A 70 -1.89 -3.31 11.64
N ASN A 71 -3.02 -2.65 11.38
CA ASN A 71 -4.13 -2.62 12.33
C ASN A 71 -5.48 -3.11 11.79
N ASP A 72 -5.72 -3.07 10.47
CA ASP A 72 -6.99 -3.56 9.94
C ASP A 72 -7.08 -5.08 10.07
N ASP A 73 -8.22 -5.58 10.50
CA ASP A 73 -8.46 -7.02 10.71
C ASP A 73 -8.71 -7.77 9.41
N ASN A 74 -9.17 -7.08 8.35
CA ASN A 74 -9.46 -7.67 7.06
C ASN A 74 -8.21 -7.70 6.15
N GLY A 75 -7.85 -8.89 5.66
CA GLY A 75 -6.68 -9.08 4.80
C GLY A 75 -6.79 -8.38 3.44
N ILE A 76 -8.01 -8.20 2.89
CA ILE A 76 -8.21 -7.50 1.62
C ILE A 76 -7.94 -6.00 1.80
N VAL A 77 -8.35 -5.43 2.93
CA VAL A 77 -8.10 -4.04 3.27
C VAL A 77 -6.60 -3.78 3.47
N ARG A 78 -5.89 -4.68 4.18
CA ARG A 78 -4.43 -4.59 4.33
C ARG A 78 -3.69 -4.77 3.00
N HIS A 79 -4.15 -5.69 2.15
CA HIS A 79 -3.62 -5.88 0.79
C HIS A 79 -3.69 -4.58 0.00
N GLU A 80 -4.84 -3.90 0.01
CA GLU A 80 -5.00 -2.61 -0.69
C GLU A 80 -4.01 -1.55 -0.17
N ALA A 81 -3.78 -1.49 1.15
CA ALA A 81 -2.80 -0.56 1.72
C ALA A 81 -1.37 -0.86 1.21
N ALA A 82 -0.98 -2.13 1.10
CA ALA A 82 0.32 -2.52 0.54
C ALA A 82 0.43 -2.11 -0.94
N PHE A 83 -0.63 -2.33 -1.73
CA PHE A 83 -0.72 -1.92 -3.13
C PHE A 83 -0.51 -0.41 -3.28
N GLN A 84 -1.22 0.39 -2.50
CA GLN A 84 -1.12 1.86 -2.55
C GLN A 84 0.30 2.37 -2.20
N ILE A 85 1.00 1.71 -1.27
CA ILE A 85 2.39 2.03 -0.95
C ILE A 85 3.28 1.85 -2.19
N GLY A 86 3.10 0.75 -2.92
CA GLY A 86 3.84 0.48 -4.16
C GLY A 86 3.46 1.44 -5.29
N LEU A 87 2.16 1.59 -5.54
CA LEU A 87 1.60 2.39 -6.64
C LEU A 87 2.03 3.86 -6.56
N HIS A 88 1.94 4.46 -5.38
CA HIS A 88 2.25 5.88 -5.16
C HIS A 88 3.71 6.15 -4.77
N ASN A 89 4.59 5.16 -4.93
CA ASN A 89 6.03 5.29 -4.69
C ASN A 89 6.35 5.81 -3.27
N LEU A 90 5.66 5.28 -2.26
CA LEU A 90 5.85 5.66 -0.85
C LEU A 90 7.08 4.94 -0.26
N ARG A 91 8.25 5.18 -0.84
CA ARG A 91 9.50 4.46 -0.55
C ARG A 91 9.92 4.46 0.91
N ALA A 92 9.59 5.51 1.66
CA ALA A 92 9.89 5.58 3.09
C ALA A 92 9.25 4.42 3.90
N LYS A 93 8.24 3.73 3.30
CA LYS A 93 7.50 2.63 3.94
C LYS A 93 7.96 1.23 3.50
N ILE A 94 9.08 1.12 2.79
CA ILE A 94 9.71 -0.16 2.46
C ILE A 94 9.94 -1.05 3.70
N PRO A 95 10.45 -0.54 4.84
CA PRO A 95 10.60 -1.36 6.04
C PRO A 95 9.29 -1.97 6.55
N ASP A 96 8.17 -1.24 6.40
CA ASP A 96 6.84 -1.71 6.80
C ASP A 96 6.31 -2.80 5.86
N LEU A 97 6.56 -2.68 4.55
CA LEU A 97 6.28 -3.76 3.59
C LEU A 97 7.07 -5.02 3.92
N ILE A 98 8.36 -4.89 4.22
CA ILE A 98 9.20 -6.03 4.63
C ILE A 98 8.67 -6.68 5.90
N ASN A 99 8.22 -5.89 6.88
CA ASN A 99 7.60 -6.42 8.08
C ASN A 99 6.34 -7.24 7.76
N SER A 100 5.47 -6.74 6.87
CA SER A 100 4.27 -7.47 6.43
C SER A 100 4.62 -8.77 5.71
N ILE A 101 5.61 -8.76 4.82
CA ILE A 101 6.09 -9.96 4.12
C ILE A 101 6.51 -11.05 5.12
N LEU A 102 7.18 -10.66 6.20
CA LEU A 102 7.72 -11.61 7.17
C LEU A 102 6.68 -12.08 8.20
N HIS A 103 5.67 -11.28 8.51
CA HIS A 103 4.83 -11.49 9.69
C HIS A 103 3.32 -11.45 9.46
N ASP A 104 2.82 -10.97 8.30
CA ASP A 104 1.38 -10.99 8.09
C ASP A 104 0.86 -12.43 7.96
N LYS A 105 -0.30 -12.66 8.55
CA LYS A 105 -0.98 -13.97 8.52
C LYS A 105 -1.65 -14.31 7.19
N SER A 106 -1.81 -13.31 6.31
CA SER A 106 -2.49 -13.44 5.03
C SER A 106 -1.48 -13.54 3.89
N ASP A 107 -1.52 -14.62 3.14
CA ASP A 107 -0.70 -14.79 1.94
C ASP A 107 -1.02 -13.75 0.87
N LEU A 108 -2.27 -13.26 0.83
CA LEU A 108 -2.67 -12.18 -0.05
C LEU A 108 -1.92 -10.88 0.27
N VAL A 109 -1.78 -10.54 1.56
CA VAL A 109 -1.03 -9.34 1.99
C VAL A 109 0.45 -9.50 1.71
N LYS A 110 1.03 -10.67 2.00
CA LYS A 110 2.45 -10.96 1.70
C LYS A 110 2.73 -10.84 0.21
N HIS A 111 1.87 -11.44 -0.62
CA HIS A 111 1.94 -11.36 -2.08
C HIS A 111 1.99 -9.91 -2.55
N GLU A 112 1.03 -9.08 -2.11
CA GLU A 112 0.96 -7.68 -2.54
C GLU A 112 2.14 -6.86 -2.03
N ALA A 113 2.59 -7.07 -0.79
CA ALA A 113 3.76 -6.39 -0.25
C ALA A 113 5.04 -6.74 -1.05
N ILE A 114 5.17 -7.98 -1.54
CA ILE A 114 6.26 -8.40 -2.43
C ILE A 114 6.14 -7.68 -3.79
N GLU A 115 4.95 -7.61 -4.38
CA GLU A 115 4.72 -6.88 -5.63
C GLU A 115 5.04 -5.40 -5.48
N ALA A 116 4.64 -4.78 -4.36
CA ALA A 116 4.95 -3.39 -4.04
C ALA A 116 6.47 -3.12 -4.03
N LEU A 117 7.27 -4.02 -3.43
CA LEU A 117 8.74 -3.92 -3.50
C LEU A 117 9.26 -3.99 -4.94
N GLY A 118 8.62 -4.82 -5.77
CA GLY A 118 8.90 -4.91 -7.21
C GLY A 118 8.56 -3.62 -7.95
N LEU A 119 7.40 -3.00 -7.68
CA LEU A 119 7.01 -1.71 -8.25
C LEU A 119 7.99 -0.61 -7.86
N LEU A 120 8.36 -0.56 -6.60
CA LEU A 120 9.35 0.38 -6.05
C LEU A 120 10.77 0.14 -6.60
N ARG A 121 11.02 -0.98 -7.29
CA ARG A 121 12.37 -1.43 -7.72
C ARG A 121 13.36 -1.42 -6.56
N ASP A 122 12.93 -1.95 -5.41
CA ASP A 122 13.78 -2.00 -4.23
C ASP A 122 14.79 -3.15 -4.30
N HIS A 123 15.99 -2.85 -4.76
CA HIS A 123 17.08 -3.82 -4.86
C HIS A 123 17.62 -4.24 -3.49
N GLY A 124 17.39 -3.43 -2.44
CA GLY A 124 17.81 -3.72 -1.07
C GLY A 124 17.06 -4.88 -0.43
N SER A 125 15.82 -5.15 -0.86
CA SER A 125 14.97 -6.21 -0.31
C SER A 125 15.24 -7.61 -0.86
N LYS A 126 16.19 -7.80 -1.79
CA LYS A 126 16.48 -9.11 -2.41
C LYS A 126 16.71 -10.23 -1.41
N ALA A 127 17.35 -9.95 -0.25
CA ALA A 127 17.58 -10.96 0.78
C ALA A 127 16.27 -11.46 1.39
N THR A 128 15.30 -10.55 1.65
CA THR A 128 13.96 -10.90 2.13
C THR A 128 13.21 -11.71 1.08
N LEU A 129 13.24 -11.26 -0.17
CA LEU A 129 12.57 -11.96 -1.27
C LEU A 129 13.10 -13.39 -1.47
N ARG A 130 14.41 -13.63 -1.31
CA ARG A 130 14.99 -14.97 -1.37
C ARG A 130 14.47 -15.88 -0.26
N LYS A 131 14.24 -15.35 0.95
CA LYS A 131 13.62 -16.15 2.03
C LYS A 131 12.20 -16.57 1.66
N MET A 132 11.46 -15.72 0.94
CA MET A 132 10.09 -16.01 0.55
C MET A 132 9.96 -17.08 -0.55
N LEU A 133 11.05 -17.45 -1.21
CA LEU A 133 11.06 -18.62 -2.13
C LEU A 133 10.72 -19.93 -1.39
N GLU A 134 10.97 -19.98 -0.08
CA GLU A 134 10.70 -21.13 0.78
C GLU A 134 9.36 -20.98 1.55
N ASP A 135 8.57 -19.94 1.26
CA ASP A 135 7.26 -19.76 1.89
C ASP A 135 6.31 -20.88 1.45
N LYS A 136 5.47 -21.32 2.40
CA LYS A 136 4.51 -22.42 2.16
C LYS A 136 3.34 -22.02 1.27
N GLY A 137 3.06 -20.72 1.16
CA GLY A 137 2.05 -20.20 0.26
C GLY A 137 2.57 -20.12 -1.18
N ASP A 138 1.98 -20.88 -2.08
CA ASP A 138 2.40 -20.92 -3.49
C ASP A 138 2.39 -19.52 -4.12
N ALA A 139 1.34 -18.71 -3.85
CA ALA A 139 1.26 -17.34 -4.35
C ALA A 139 2.42 -16.47 -3.84
N VAL A 140 2.87 -16.64 -2.61
CA VAL A 140 3.96 -15.88 -2.00
C VAL A 140 5.29 -16.26 -2.64
N SER A 141 5.59 -17.56 -2.72
CA SER A 141 6.86 -18.04 -3.30
C SER A 141 6.98 -17.75 -4.79
N GLU A 142 5.90 -17.92 -5.56
CA GLU A 142 5.87 -17.60 -6.99
C GLU A 142 6.05 -16.10 -7.23
N THR A 143 5.39 -15.25 -6.45
CA THR A 143 5.53 -13.80 -6.56
C THR A 143 6.94 -13.34 -6.20
N ALA A 144 7.55 -13.91 -5.16
CA ALA A 144 8.93 -13.63 -4.80
C ALA A 144 9.90 -13.98 -5.94
N ALA A 145 9.72 -15.14 -6.58
CA ALA A 145 10.51 -15.56 -7.74
C ALA A 145 10.33 -14.59 -8.91
N PHE A 146 9.10 -14.20 -9.21
CA PHE A 146 8.78 -13.22 -10.25
C PHE A 146 9.44 -11.87 -10.00
N VAL A 147 9.31 -11.32 -8.79
CA VAL A 147 9.86 -10.01 -8.44
C VAL A 147 11.39 -10.03 -8.46
N LEU A 148 12.04 -11.10 -7.96
CA LEU A 148 13.49 -11.26 -8.08
C LEU A 148 13.96 -11.23 -9.52
N LYS A 149 13.28 -11.96 -10.41
CA LYS A 149 13.57 -11.96 -11.85
C LYS A 149 13.38 -10.57 -12.48
N ARG A 150 12.31 -9.87 -12.10
CA ARG A 150 12.04 -8.50 -12.56
C ARG A 150 13.11 -7.53 -12.09
N LEU A 151 13.52 -7.58 -10.83
CA LEU A 151 14.56 -6.73 -10.26
C LEU A 151 15.91 -6.98 -10.95
N GLU A 152 16.26 -8.23 -11.26
CA GLU A 152 17.48 -8.54 -12.00
C GLU A 152 17.46 -7.94 -13.39
N ARG A 153 16.35 -8.05 -14.11
CA ARG A 153 16.19 -7.45 -15.44
C ARG A 153 16.27 -5.91 -15.41
N LEU A 154 15.85 -5.29 -14.30
CA LEU A 154 15.79 -3.84 -14.14
C LEU A 154 16.97 -3.25 -13.36
N LYS A 155 18.01 -4.04 -13.09
CA LYS A 155 19.15 -3.62 -12.26
C LYS A 155 19.82 -2.32 -12.71
N GLU A 156 19.86 -2.08 -14.02
CA GLU A 156 20.46 -0.87 -14.61
C GLU A 156 19.49 0.34 -14.66
N ARG A 157 18.23 0.14 -14.29
CA ARG A 157 17.19 1.18 -14.38
C ARG A 157 17.04 2.04 -13.12
N GLY A 158 17.68 1.65 -12.02
CA GLY A 158 17.55 2.36 -10.74
C GLY A 158 16.13 2.36 -10.18
N GLU A 159 15.86 3.30 -9.30
CA GLU A 159 14.58 3.44 -8.61
C GLU A 159 13.44 3.87 -9.54
N TYR A 160 12.22 3.42 -9.22
CA TYR A 160 11.02 3.92 -9.88
C TYR A 160 10.77 5.38 -9.49
N LYS A 161 10.61 6.26 -10.48
CA LYS A 161 10.44 7.70 -10.26
C LYS A 161 8.98 8.18 -10.29
N GLY A 162 8.03 7.26 -10.35
CA GLY A 162 6.60 7.60 -10.39
C GLY A 162 6.14 8.18 -11.74
N GLU A 163 6.90 8.00 -12.80
CA GLU A 163 6.45 8.34 -14.15
C GLU A 163 5.35 7.36 -14.57
N ALA A 164 4.21 7.89 -14.99
CA ALA A 164 3.10 7.10 -15.48
C ALA A 164 3.61 6.11 -16.55
N ILE A 165 3.25 4.85 -16.38
CA ILE A 165 3.36 3.88 -17.46
C ILE A 165 2.22 4.22 -18.43
N LEU A 166 2.51 5.03 -19.42
CA LEU A 166 1.66 5.18 -20.60
C LEU A 166 1.84 3.95 -21.49
#